data_3caca62b865a13f5ce13966e05450bae
#
_entry.id   3caca62b865a13f5ce13966e05450bae
#
_cell.length_a   1.000
_cell.length_b   1.000
_cell.length_c   1.000
_cell.angle_alpha   90.00
_cell.angle_beta   90.00
_cell.angle_gamma   90.00
#
_symmetry.space_group_name_H-M   'P 1'
#
loop_
_entity.id
_entity.type
_entity.pdbx_description
1 polymer ?
#
loop_
_entity_poly.entity_id
_entity_poly.type
_entity_poly.pdbx_seq_one_letter_code
_entity_poly.pdbx_strand_id
1 'polypeptide(L)'
;MDGLNVCRRLSTVNVRVNVTLIFSPAQAILASLAGATYISPFIGRMDDNSLDGMKLINDIKNVGVSAKILAASIRDPQSVGTAFALGADICTVPVAVFDKMYNHVLTDKGIEQFNKDAA
;
A
#
# COMPACT_ATOMS: atom_id res chain seq x y z
N MET A 1 -14.30 0.16 17.67
CA MET A 1 -14.58 -1.16 18.30
C MET A 1 -15.49 -2.03 17.46
N ASP A 2 -16.55 -1.49 16.86
CA ASP A 2 -17.50 -2.29 16.08
C ASP A 2 -16.83 -2.95 14.86
N GLY A 3 -15.97 -2.23 14.15
CA GLY A 3 -15.24 -2.78 13.01
C GLY A 3 -14.33 -3.94 13.38
N LEU A 4 -13.67 -3.88 14.51
CA LEU A 4 -12.82 -4.98 15.00
C LEU A 4 -13.65 -6.20 15.39
N ASN A 5 -14.81 -6.00 16.00
CA ASN A 5 -15.73 -7.07 16.34
C ASN A 5 -16.27 -7.77 15.09
N VAL A 6 -16.64 -7.01 14.07
CA VAL A 6 -17.10 -7.55 12.78
C VAL A 6 -15.96 -8.33 12.11
N CYS A 7 -14.77 -7.77 12.09
CA CYS A 7 -13.59 -8.45 11.55
C CYS A 7 -13.36 -9.80 12.22
N ARG A 8 -13.39 -9.85 13.53
CA ARG A 8 -13.21 -11.08 14.28
C ARG A 8 -14.26 -12.13 13.94
N ARG A 9 -15.53 -11.73 13.88
CA ARG A 9 -16.63 -12.65 13.55
C ARG A 9 -16.49 -13.23 12.15
N LEU A 10 -16.17 -12.37 11.17
CA LEU A 10 -16.01 -12.79 9.79
C LEU A 10 -14.79 -13.70 9.63
N SER A 11 -13.70 -13.42 10.30
CA SER A 11 -12.49 -14.25 10.21
C SER A 11 -12.71 -15.65 10.76
N THR A 12 -13.55 -15.81 11.78
CA THR A 12 -13.87 -17.14 12.34
C THR A 12 -14.66 -18.03 11.38
N VAL A 13 -15.30 -17.46 10.39
CA VAL A 13 -16.03 -18.20 9.33
C VAL A 13 -15.31 -18.16 7.98
N ASN A 14 -14.00 -17.93 8.02
CA ASN A 14 -13.09 -17.94 6.85
C ASN A 14 -13.39 -16.86 5.81
N VAL A 15 -13.97 -15.74 6.21
CA VAL A 15 -14.12 -14.57 5.35
C VAL A 15 -12.85 -13.73 5.47
N ARG A 16 -12.20 -13.42 4.34
CA ARG A 16 -11.05 -12.53 4.33
C ARG A 16 -11.52 -11.09 4.50
N VAL A 17 -10.91 -10.39 5.45
CA VAL A 17 -11.28 -9.02 5.79
C VAL A 17 -10.10 -8.09 5.55
N ASN A 18 -10.37 -6.97 4.89
CA ASN A 18 -9.44 -5.86 4.79
C ASN A 18 -9.91 -4.75 5.73
N VAL A 19 -9.13 -4.51 6.79
CA VAL A 19 -9.39 -3.39 7.70
C VAL A 19 -8.70 -2.16 7.14
N THR A 20 -9.48 -1.20 6.74
CA THR A 20 -9.02 0.01 6.07
C THR A 20 -8.91 1.21 7.02
N LEU A 21 -8.45 2.34 6.52
CA LEU A 21 -8.25 3.58 7.30
C LEU A 21 -7.32 3.35 8.50
N ILE A 22 -6.21 2.68 8.26
CA ILE A 22 -5.16 2.47 9.25
C ILE A 22 -4.21 3.67 9.20
N PHE A 23 -4.01 4.32 10.34
CA PHE A 23 -3.16 5.50 10.46
C PHE A 23 -2.09 5.39 11.56
N SER A 24 -2.02 4.24 12.24
CA SER A 24 -1.00 4.01 13.26
C SER A 24 -0.64 2.53 13.38
N PRO A 25 0.57 2.21 13.87
CA PRO A 25 0.93 0.82 14.16
C PRO A 25 -0.01 0.16 15.18
N ALA A 26 -0.48 0.92 16.18
CA ALA A 26 -1.42 0.39 17.18
C ALA A 26 -2.72 -0.11 16.54
N GLN A 27 -3.28 0.65 15.60
CA GLN A 27 -4.46 0.22 14.86
C GLN A 27 -4.18 -1.04 14.02
N ALA A 28 -3.02 -1.12 13.40
CA ALA A 28 -2.62 -2.29 12.63
C ALA A 28 -2.51 -3.55 13.51
N ILE A 29 -1.96 -3.40 14.70
CA ILE A 29 -1.88 -4.50 15.69
C ILE A 29 -3.27 -5.00 16.06
N LEU A 30 -4.17 -4.09 16.42
CA LEU A 30 -5.53 -4.46 16.81
C LEU A 30 -6.29 -5.15 15.67
N ALA A 31 -6.18 -4.63 14.46
CA ALA A 31 -6.81 -5.23 13.29
C ALA A 31 -6.26 -6.62 13.01
N SER A 32 -4.95 -6.79 13.09
CA SER A 32 -4.30 -8.09 12.89
C SER A 32 -4.73 -9.11 13.95
N LEU A 33 -4.79 -8.69 15.22
CA LEU A 33 -5.26 -9.55 16.31
C LEU A 33 -6.74 -9.92 16.16
N ALA A 34 -7.53 -9.06 15.55
CA ALA A 34 -8.94 -9.36 15.24
C ALA A 34 -9.11 -10.32 14.05
N GLY A 35 -8.03 -10.73 13.42
CA GLY A 35 -8.05 -11.71 12.32
C GLY A 35 -8.09 -11.11 10.92
N ALA A 36 -7.75 -9.83 10.74
CA ALA A 36 -7.69 -9.22 9.42
C ALA A 36 -6.70 -9.97 8.53
N THR A 37 -7.09 -10.24 7.29
CA THR A 37 -6.20 -10.75 6.25
C THR A 37 -5.32 -9.64 5.70
N TYR A 38 -5.92 -8.46 5.53
CA TYR A 38 -5.25 -7.27 5.05
C TYR A 38 -5.51 -6.09 5.98
N ILE A 39 -4.56 -5.20 6.05
CA ILE A 39 -4.69 -3.88 6.68
C ILE A 39 -4.29 -2.83 5.66
N SER A 40 -5.04 -1.74 5.58
CA SER A 40 -4.82 -0.71 4.57
C SER A 40 -4.44 0.63 5.20
N PRO A 41 -3.13 0.90 5.36
CA PRO A 41 -2.67 2.25 5.71
C PRO A 41 -2.89 3.21 4.53
N PHE A 42 -3.41 4.39 4.82
CA PHE A 42 -3.75 5.41 3.81
C PHE A 42 -2.63 6.44 3.69
N ILE A 43 -1.69 6.17 2.79
CA ILE A 43 -0.43 6.92 2.66
C ILE A 43 -0.67 8.36 2.23
N GLY A 44 -1.39 8.57 1.12
CA GLY A 44 -1.63 9.92 0.62
C GLY A 44 -2.44 10.78 1.59
N ARG A 45 -3.40 10.20 2.30
CA ARG A 45 -4.17 10.92 3.32
C ARG A 45 -3.31 11.33 4.51
N MET A 46 -2.35 10.49 4.89
CA MET A 46 -1.35 10.86 5.91
C MET A 46 -0.51 12.05 5.42
N ASP A 47 -0.01 11.99 4.20
CA ASP A 47 0.81 13.05 3.63
C ASP A 47 0.03 14.37 3.54
N ASP A 48 -1.26 14.33 3.23
CA ASP A 48 -2.15 15.51 3.22
C ASP A 48 -2.22 16.20 4.59
N ASN A 49 -2.02 15.47 5.65
CA ASN A 49 -2.08 15.98 7.02
C ASN A 49 -0.70 16.19 7.62
N SER A 50 0.32 16.31 6.79
CA SER A 50 1.72 16.51 7.20
C SER A 50 2.28 15.37 8.07
N LEU A 51 1.75 14.16 7.89
CA LEU A 51 2.24 12.95 8.51
C LEU A 51 3.00 12.14 7.47
N ASP A 52 3.90 11.26 7.91
CA ASP A 52 4.72 10.46 7.00
C ASP A 52 4.08 9.09 6.77
N GLY A 53 3.39 8.95 5.64
CA GLY A 53 2.71 7.70 5.27
C GLY A 53 3.67 6.56 5.01
N MET A 54 4.81 6.82 4.40
CA MET A 54 5.82 5.78 4.13
C MET A 54 6.45 5.25 5.42
N LYS A 55 6.69 6.14 6.39
CA LYS A 55 7.17 5.74 7.71
C LYS A 55 6.16 4.80 8.40
N LEU A 56 4.88 5.05 8.23
CA LEU A 56 3.82 4.18 8.78
C LEU A 56 3.94 2.75 8.24
N ILE A 57 4.14 2.57 6.94
CA ILE A 57 4.34 1.24 6.35
C ILE A 57 5.54 0.55 6.99
N ASN A 58 6.65 1.24 7.07
CA ASN A 58 7.88 0.69 7.64
C ASN A 58 7.71 0.32 9.11
N ASP A 59 7.05 1.17 9.89
CA ASP A 59 6.79 0.92 11.31
C ASP A 59 5.90 -0.32 11.49
N ILE A 60 4.84 -0.45 10.69
CA ILE A 60 3.96 -1.62 10.73
C ILE A 60 4.73 -2.90 10.35
N LYS A 61 5.56 -2.83 9.32
CA LYS A 61 6.40 -3.96 8.91
C LYS A 61 7.34 -4.39 10.04
N ASN A 62 7.95 -3.43 10.71
CA ASN A 62 8.89 -3.71 11.81
C ASN A 62 8.21 -4.29 13.05
N VAL A 63 6.96 -3.92 13.31
CA VAL A 63 6.16 -4.52 14.39
C VAL A 63 5.89 -6.00 14.13
N GLY A 64 5.79 -6.39 12.86
CA GLY A 64 5.63 -7.80 12.49
C GLY A 64 4.22 -8.34 12.64
N VAL A 65 3.21 -7.56 12.25
CA VAL A 65 1.82 -8.02 12.24
C VAL A 65 1.64 -9.17 11.24
N SER A 66 0.72 -10.09 11.53
CA SER A 66 0.43 -11.22 10.65
C SER A 66 -0.39 -10.84 9.41
N ALA A 67 -1.19 -9.78 9.48
CA ALA A 67 -1.95 -9.29 8.34
C ALA A 67 -1.02 -8.76 7.25
N LYS A 68 -1.44 -8.88 5.99
CA LYS A 68 -0.70 -8.30 4.87
C LYS A 68 -0.96 -6.79 4.78
N ILE A 69 0.09 -6.05 4.45
CA ILE A 69 0.04 -4.59 4.33
C ILE A 69 -0.38 -4.23 2.91
N LEU A 70 -1.57 -3.63 2.77
CA LEU A 70 -2.11 -3.14 1.52
C LEU A 70 -2.02 -1.62 1.53
N ALA A 71 -0.98 -1.06 0.91
CA ALA A 71 -0.81 0.38 0.84
C ALA A 71 -1.91 1.00 -0.03
N ALA A 72 -2.62 1.98 0.52
CA ALA A 72 -3.74 2.64 -0.11
C ALA A 72 -3.51 4.15 -0.20
N SER A 73 -4.38 4.84 -0.95
CA SER A 73 -4.25 6.28 -1.17
C SER A 73 -2.91 6.65 -1.83
N ILE A 74 -2.46 5.82 -2.76
CA ILE A 74 -1.25 6.05 -3.55
C ILE A 74 -1.59 7.01 -4.69
N ARG A 75 -0.76 8.04 -4.89
CA ARG A 75 -1.07 9.13 -5.83
C ARG A 75 -0.07 9.32 -6.96
N ASP A 76 1.07 8.65 -6.91
CA ASP A 76 2.09 8.74 -7.95
C ASP A 76 2.86 7.43 -8.08
N PRO A 77 3.50 7.18 -9.24
CA PRO A 77 4.21 5.93 -9.51
C PRO A 77 5.40 5.67 -8.57
N GLN A 78 6.11 6.73 -8.18
CA GLN A 78 7.28 6.59 -7.31
C GLN A 78 6.87 6.08 -5.93
N SER A 79 5.72 6.51 -5.44
CA SER A 79 5.17 6.05 -4.15
C SER A 79 4.87 4.55 -4.15
N VAL A 80 4.48 3.98 -5.30
CA VAL A 80 4.28 2.53 -5.42
C VAL A 80 5.58 1.78 -5.11
N GLY A 81 6.67 2.15 -5.77
CA GLY A 81 7.97 1.52 -5.55
C GLY A 81 8.46 1.70 -4.11
N THR A 82 8.33 2.90 -3.56
CA THR A 82 8.73 3.20 -2.19
C THR A 82 7.92 2.37 -1.18
N ALA A 83 6.60 2.24 -1.38
CA ALA A 83 5.75 1.46 -0.50
C ALA A 83 6.18 -0.01 -0.46
N PHE A 84 6.44 -0.63 -1.60
CA PHE A 84 6.94 -2.01 -1.65
C PHE A 84 8.33 -2.13 -1.01
N ALA A 85 9.22 -1.18 -1.26
CA ALA A 85 10.57 -1.20 -0.67
C ALA A 85 10.52 -1.15 0.85
N LEU A 86 9.54 -0.46 1.43
CA LEU A 86 9.38 -0.31 2.88
C LEU A 86 8.56 -1.42 3.54
N GLY A 87 8.01 -2.34 2.77
CA GLY A 87 7.38 -3.53 3.32
C GLY A 87 5.92 -3.76 2.98
N ALA A 88 5.32 -2.96 2.09
CA ALA A 88 3.97 -3.26 1.61
C ALA A 88 3.97 -4.58 0.83
N ASP A 89 2.94 -5.38 1.04
CA ASP A 89 2.73 -6.63 0.30
C ASP A 89 1.91 -6.37 -0.96
N ILE A 90 1.04 -5.39 -0.92
CA ILE A 90 0.11 -5.03 -1.99
C ILE A 90 0.00 -3.51 -2.04
N CYS A 91 -0.18 -2.96 -3.23
CA CYS A 91 -0.56 -1.56 -3.42
C CYS A 91 -1.84 -1.48 -4.24
N THR A 92 -2.82 -0.72 -3.77
CA THR A 92 -3.96 -0.35 -4.58
C THR A 92 -3.71 1.03 -5.18
N VAL A 93 -3.91 1.16 -6.48
CA VAL A 93 -3.58 2.39 -7.21
C VAL A 93 -4.71 2.80 -8.15
N PRO A 94 -4.95 4.10 -8.35
CA PRO A 94 -5.86 4.57 -9.39
C PRO A 94 -5.33 4.20 -10.78
N VAL A 95 -6.23 4.05 -11.75
CA VAL A 95 -5.86 3.74 -13.14
C VAL A 95 -4.85 4.75 -13.70
N ALA A 96 -5.04 6.03 -13.40
CA ALA A 96 -4.11 7.07 -13.85
C ALA A 96 -2.67 6.89 -13.32
N VAL A 97 -2.54 6.41 -12.10
CA VAL A 97 -1.21 6.10 -11.51
C VAL A 97 -0.64 4.85 -12.17
N PHE A 98 -1.46 3.83 -12.38
CA PHE A 98 -1.03 2.60 -13.07
C PHE A 98 -0.50 2.90 -14.45
N ASP A 99 -1.20 3.74 -15.22
CA ASP A 99 -0.77 4.13 -16.57
C ASP A 99 0.59 4.83 -16.56
N LYS A 100 0.87 5.64 -15.54
CA LYS A 100 2.16 6.32 -15.38
C LYS A 100 3.29 5.40 -14.93
N MET A 101 2.98 4.22 -14.41
CA MET A 101 4.02 3.31 -13.91
C MET A 101 4.90 2.77 -15.04
N TYR A 102 4.35 2.56 -16.23
CA TYR A 102 5.12 2.06 -17.38
C TYR A 102 5.52 3.15 -18.38
N ASN A 103 4.95 4.36 -18.26
CA ASN A 103 5.29 5.50 -19.12
C ASN A 103 6.41 6.32 -18.47
N HIS A 104 7.59 6.30 -19.09
CA HIS A 104 8.73 7.05 -18.59
C HIS A 104 9.46 7.72 -19.75
N VAL A 105 9.76 9.01 -19.61
CA VAL A 105 10.42 9.79 -20.69
C VAL A 105 11.77 9.20 -21.08
N LEU A 106 12.52 8.66 -20.14
CA LEU A 106 13.83 8.05 -20.45
C LEU A 106 13.69 6.73 -21.20
N THR A 107 12.65 5.97 -20.94
CA THR A 107 12.34 4.75 -21.69
C THR A 107 12.03 5.09 -23.14
N ASP A 108 11.18 6.09 -23.36
CA ASP A 108 10.80 6.55 -24.70
C ASP A 108 12.03 7.05 -25.48
N LYS A 109 12.87 7.86 -24.83
CA LYS A 109 14.12 8.35 -25.44
C LYS A 109 15.08 7.21 -25.74
N GLY A 110 15.19 6.24 -24.85
CA GLY A 110 16.04 5.06 -25.04
C GLY A 110 15.59 4.22 -26.23
N ILE A 111 14.28 4.00 -26.38
CA ILE A 111 13.72 3.29 -27.53
C ILE A 111 14.00 4.03 -28.83
N GLU A 112 13.81 5.34 -28.86
CA GLU A 112 14.14 6.18 -30.01
C GLU A 112 15.62 6.02 -30.40
N GLN A 113 16.52 6.05 -29.42
CA GLN A 113 17.95 5.87 -29.67
C GLN A 113 18.27 4.47 -30.20
N PHE A 114 17.67 3.42 -29.62
CA PHE A 114 17.86 2.05 -30.11
C PHE A 114 17.38 1.90 -31.56
N ASN A 115 16.25 2.52 -31.91
CA ASN A 115 15.74 2.47 -33.28
C ASN A 115 16.67 3.19 -34.25
N LYS A 116 17.30 4.30 -33.86
CA LYS A 116 18.29 4.99 -34.65
C LYS A 116 19.55 4.12 -34.84
N ASP A 117 20.01 3.47 -33.80
CA ASP A 117 21.20 2.65 -33.81
C ASP A 117 21.00 1.39 -34.66
N ALA A 118 19.77 0.89 -34.75
CA ALA A 118 19.42 -0.29 -35.54
C ALA A 118 19.16 0.01 -37.03
N ALA A 119 19.02 1.29 -37.38
CA ALA A 119 18.75 1.69 -38.76
C ALA A 119 20.06 1.70 -39.65
#